data_a433c94b1633cc0568d2b7594ac45472
#
_entry.id   a433c94b1633cc0568d2b7594ac45472
#
_cell.length_a   1.000
_cell.length_b   1.000
_cell.length_c   1.000
_cell.angle_alpha   90.00
_cell.angle_beta   90.00
_cell.angle_gamma   90.00
#
_symmetry.space_group_name_H-M   'P 1'
#
loop_
_entity.id
_entity.type
_entity.pdbx_description
1 polymer ?
#
loop_
_entity_poly.entity_id
_entity_poly.type
_entity_poly.pdbx_seq_one_letter_code
_entity_poly.pdbx_strand_id
1 'polypeptide(L)'
;KNYEIEINKESLKKLEYKKIPIGKIVLSNLMRRYKNSNINIFDKDLLKKQINLSINLIDLMQNNIDRIKPSILITQDRGYTPEAEIFETCLLNNIKSIEYHVAHRSEFLVFKKYNLINKFQHFNSLSKNTVKSIKKKKISKSEKKKFFEELSYCYNEGRWYEEVGTQFKKKKINKKQFFKK
;
A
#
# COMPACT_ATOMS: atom_id res chain seq x y z
N LYS A 1 -25.18 -32.22 -8.51
CA LYS A 1 -23.70 -32.36 -8.63
C LYS A 1 -23.11 -31.10 -8.01
N ASN A 2 -22.62 -31.20 -6.76
CA ASN A 2 -21.85 -30.12 -6.14
C ASN A 2 -20.49 -30.09 -6.83
N TYR A 3 -20.28 -29.17 -7.76
CA TYR A 3 -18.95 -28.85 -8.25
C TYR A 3 -18.22 -28.13 -7.12
N GLU A 4 -17.40 -28.83 -6.36
CA GLU A 4 -16.40 -28.19 -5.50
C GLU A 4 -15.38 -27.53 -6.44
N ILE A 5 -15.51 -26.24 -6.62
CA ILE A 5 -14.48 -25.46 -7.29
C ILE A 5 -13.29 -25.40 -6.33
N GLU A 6 -12.22 -26.11 -6.63
CA GLU A 6 -10.96 -25.93 -5.94
C GLU A 6 -10.45 -24.51 -6.23
N ILE A 7 -10.66 -23.61 -5.28
CA ILE A 7 -10.17 -22.24 -5.40
C ILE A 7 -8.69 -22.26 -5.03
N ASN A 8 -7.84 -22.29 -6.07
CA ASN A 8 -6.41 -22.09 -5.90
C ASN A 8 -6.06 -20.59 -5.98
N LYS A 9 -4.82 -20.25 -5.64
CA LYS A 9 -4.32 -18.85 -5.63
C LYS A 9 -4.52 -18.13 -6.96
N GLU A 10 -4.32 -18.80 -8.08
CA GLU A 10 -4.43 -18.18 -9.42
C GLU A 10 -5.89 -17.94 -9.82
N SER A 11 -6.80 -18.85 -9.49
CA SER A 11 -8.23 -18.64 -9.70
C SER A 11 -8.77 -17.53 -8.81
N LEU A 12 -8.31 -17.48 -7.53
CA LEU A 12 -8.70 -16.41 -6.61
C LEU A 12 -8.27 -15.03 -7.12
N LYS A 13 -7.06 -14.87 -7.65
CA LYS A 13 -6.58 -13.59 -8.20
C LYS A 13 -7.44 -13.03 -9.31
N LYS A 14 -8.16 -13.90 -10.04
CA LYS A 14 -9.03 -13.52 -11.15
C LYS A 14 -10.44 -13.15 -10.71
N LEU A 15 -10.76 -13.37 -9.43
CA LEU A 15 -12.10 -13.09 -8.92
C LEU A 15 -12.35 -11.60 -8.88
N GLU A 16 -13.41 -11.16 -9.56
CA GLU A 16 -13.84 -9.77 -9.62
C GLU A 16 -15.30 -9.64 -9.21
N TYR A 17 -15.64 -8.50 -8.62
CA TYR A 17 -17.01 -8.08 -8.36
C TYR A 17 -17.17 -6.62 -8.77
N LYS A 18 -18.15 -6.32 -9.63
CA LYS A 18 -18.36 -4.96 -10.18
C LYS A 18 -17.08 -4.31 -10.74
N LYS A 19 -16.24 -5.10 -11.45
CA LYS A 19 -14.93 -4.69 -12.01
C LYS A 19 -13.85 -4.39 -10.94
N ILE A 20 -14.09 -4.71 -9.69
CA ILE A 20 -13.13 -4.60 -8.60
C ILE A 20 -12.48 -5.97 -8.39
N PRO A 21 -11.12 -6.05 -8.35
CA PRO A 21 -10.39 -7.32 -8.23
C PRO A 21 -10.41 -7.83 -6.77
N ILE A 22 -11.59 -8.24 -6.29
CA ILE A 22 -11.79 -8.66 -4.88
C ILE A 22 -10.89 -9.84 -4.50
N GLY A 23 -10.60 -10.72 -5.43
CA GLY A 23 -9.73 -11.85 -5.17
C GLY A 23 -8.31 -11.45 -4.80
N LYS A 24 -7.78 -10.37 -5.38
CA LYS A 24 -6.46 -9.82 -4.99
C LYS A 24 -6.49 -9.20 -3.60
N ILE A 25 -7.56 -8.49 -3.27
CA ILE A 25 -7.76 -7.87 -1.94
C ILE A 25 -7.85 -8.95 -0.87
N VAL A 26 -8.71 -9.94 -1.08
CA VAL A 26 -8.88 -11.08 -0.18
C VAL A 26 -7.56 -11.83 0.01
N LEU A 27 -6.82 -12.08 -1.07
CA LEU A 27 -5.51 -12.73 -1.00
C LEU A 27 -4.52 -11.92 -0.16
N SER A 28 -4.46 -10.59 -0.33
CA SER A 28 -3.61 -9.71 0.47
C SER A 28 -3.94 -9.80 1.96
N ASN A 29 -5.22 -9.80 2.31
CA ASN A 29 -5.68 -9.94 3.69
C ASN A 29 -5.28 -11.29 4.29
N LEU A 30 -5.45 -12.38 3.54
CA LEU A 30 -5.09 -13.71 3.99
C LEU A 30 -3.57 -13.84 4.18
N MET A 31 -2.76 -13.34 3.22
CA MET A 31 -1.31 -13.32 3.35
C MET A 31 -0.85 -12.56 4.60
N ARG A 32 -1.44 -11.41 4.87
CA ARG A 32 -1.16 -10.63 6.09
C ARG A 32 -1.55 -11.40 7.36
N ARG A 33 -2.73 -12.02 7.36
CA ARG A 33 -3.24 -12.79 8.51
C ARG A 33 -2.35 -13.99 8.82
N TYR A 34 -1.96 -14.74 7.81
CA TYR A 34 -1.10 -15.92 7.96
C TYR A 34 0.39 -15.59 8.04
N LYS A 35 0.77 -14.33 7.85
CA LYS A 35 2.18 -13.88 7.76
C LYS A 35 2.99 -14.71 6.78
N ASN A 36 2.36 -15.15 5.70
CA ASN A 36 2.92 -16.04 4.69
C ASN A 36 2.51 -15.58 3.28
N SER A 37 3.48 -15.28 2.43
CA SER A 37 3.24 -14.89 1.03
C SER A 37 2.99 -16.09 0.10
N ASN A 38 3.31 -17.31 0.54
CA ASN A 38 3.17 -18.54 -0.23
C ASN A 38 1.98 -19.39 0.24
N ILE A 39 0.83 -18.77 0.43
CA ILE A 39 -0.39 -19.49 0.78
C ILE A 39 -0.89 -20.22 -0.47
N ASN A 40 -0.99 -21.54 -0.40
CA ASN A 40 -1.56 -22.38 -1.46
C ASN A 40 -2.82 -23.11 -1.00
N ILE A 41 -3.03 -23.20 0.32
CA ILE A 41 -4.18 -23.84 0.94
C ILE A 41 -4.94 -22.79 1.72
N PHE A 42 -6.24 -22.67 1.47
CA PHE A 42 -7.11 -21.72 2.12
C PHE A 42 -8.12 -22.48 3.00
N ASP A 43 -8.36 -21.95 4.18
CA ASP A 43 -9.55 -22.29 4.96
C ASP A 43 -10.78 -21.80 4.17
N LYS A 44 -11.63 -22.75 3.73
CA LYS A 44 -12.80 -22.47 2.88
C LYS A 44 -13.79 -21.50 3.55
N ASP A 45 -14.02 -21.64 4.84
CA ASP A 45 -14.96 -20.80 5.57
C ASP A 45 -14.42 -19.38 5.75
N LEU A 46 -13.15 -19.27 6.07
CA LEU A 46 -12.47 -17.98 6.16
C LEU A 46 -12.44 -17.29 4.81
N LEU A 47 -12.11 -18.01 3.74
CA LEU A 47 -12.10 -17.48 2.37
C LEU A 47 -13.47 -16.95 1.97
N LYS A 48 -14.54 -17.75 2.21
CA LYS A 48 -15.93 -17.35 1.95
C LYS A 48 -16.31 -16.10 2.73
N LYS A 49 -15.97 -16.04 4.02
CA LYS A 49 -16.19 -14.84 4.86
C LYS A 49 -15.50 -13.61 4.31
N GLN A 50 -14.24 -13.72 3.88
CA GLN A 50 -13.49 -12.59 3.33
C GLN A 50 -14.05 -12.12 1.99
N ILE A 51 -14.46 -13.03 1.11
CA ILE A 51 -15.11 -12.69 -0.16
C ILE A 51 -16.44 -11.97 0.09
N ASN A 52 -17.30 -12.50 0.96
CA ASN A 52 -18.57 -11.87 1.29
C ASN A 52 -18.38 -10.50 1.94
N LEU A 53 -17.37 -10.34 2.79
CA LEU A 53 -17.04 -9.04 3.38
C LEU A 53 -16.65 -8.03 2.30
N SER A 54 -15.78 -8.39 1.36
CA SER A 54 -15.40 -7.52 0.24
C SER A 54 -16.60 -7.11 -0.61
N ILE A 55 -17.50 -8.05 -0.94
CA ILE A 55 -18.72 -7.77 -1.70
C ILE A 55 -19.60 -6.75 -0.95
N ASN A 56 -19.88 -7.02 0.32
CA ASN A 56 -20.72 -6.15 1.16
C ASN A 56 -20.13 -4.74 1.30
N LEU A 57 -18.81 -4.61 1.44
CA LEU A 57 -18.13 -3.31 1.53
C LEU A 57 -18.25 -2.52 0.23
N ILE A 58 -18.12 -3.17 -0.92
CA ILE A 58 -18.29 -2.53 -2.22
C ILE A 58 -19.72 -2.02 -2.38
N ASP A 59 -20.72 -2.84 -2.05
CA ASP A 59 -22.13 -2.45 -2.13
C ASP A 59 -22.47 -1.32 -1.18
N LEU A 60 -21.99 -1.39 0.06
CA LEU A 60 -22.14 -0.33 1.05
C LEU A 60 -21.51 0.98 0.57
N MET A 61 -20.29 0.90 0.01
CA MET A 61 -19.60 2.08 -0.48
C MET A 61 -20.29 2.67 -1.70
N GLN A 62 -20.80 1.85 -2.64
CA GLN A 62 -21.59 2.34 -3.76
C GLN A 62 -22.83 3.09 -3.30
N ASN A 63 -23.61 2.52 -2.36
CA ASN A 63 -24.78 3.17 -1.79
C ASN A 63 -24.42 4.50 -1.10
N ASN A 64 -23.30 4.57 -0.41
CA ASN A 64 -22.82 5.82 0.20
C ASN A 64 -22.41 6.85 -0.84
N ILE A 65 -21.75 6.45 -1.92
CA ILE A 65 -21.39 7.35 -3.03
C ILE A 65 -22.66 7.97 -3.65
N ASP A 66 -23.65 7.13 -3.92
CA ASP A 66 -24.91 7.59 -4.52
C ASP A 66 -25.67 8.58 -3.62
N ARG A 67 -25.62 8.36 -2.30
CA ARG A 67 -26.29 9.19 -1.30
C ARG A 67 -25.54 10.48 -0.98
N ILE A 68 -24.21 10.41 -0.74
CA ILE A 68 -23.39 11.51 -0.22
C ILE A 68 -22.74 12.31 -1.35
N LYS A 69 -22.49 11.65 -2.50
CA LYS A 69 -21.81 12.21 -3.68
C LYS A 69 -20.44 12.85 -3.32
N PRO A 70 -19.54 12.11 -2.69
CA PRO A 70 -18.26 12.65 -2.25
C PRO A 70 -17.41 13.09 -3.46
N SER A 71 -16.74 14.22 -3.35
CA SER A 71 -15.83 14.71 -4.40
C SER A 71 -14.41 14.22 -4.26
N ILE A 72 -14.05 13.71 -3.08
CA ILE A 72 -12.69 13.26 -2.75
C ILE A 72 -12.72 12.15 -1.71
N LEU A 73 -11.83 11.19 -1.88
CA LEU A 73 -11.41 10.20 -0.88
C LEU A 73 -9.99 10.52 -0.42
N ILE A 74 -9.77 10.55 0.90
CA ILE A 74 -8.45 10.61 1.50
C ILE A 74 -8.28 9.36 2.36
N THR A 75 -7.24 8.57 2.11
CA THR A 75 -6.97 7.32 2.82
C THR A 75 -5.50 7.18 3.16
N GLN A 76 -5.19 6.42 4.20
CA GLN A 76 -3.81 6.09 4.58
C GLN A 76 -3.34 4.78 3.94
N ASP A 77 -4.26 3.88 3.64
CA ASP A 77 -3.97 2.60 3.03
C ASP A 77 -4.94 2.33 1.88
N ARG A 78 -4.56 1.46 0.97
CA ARG A 78 -5.37 0.98 -0.16
C ARG A 78 -5.09 -0.48 -0.51
N GLY A 79 -4.30 -1.15 0.32
CA GLY A 79 -3.85 -2.52 0.06
C GLY A 79 -4.67 -3.61 0.74
N TYR A 80 -5.48 -3.24 1.73
CA TYR A 80 -6.20 -4.17 2.59
C TYR A 80 -7.65 -3.73 2.81
N THR A 81 -8.48 -4.67 3.22
CA THR A 81 -9.86 -4.42 3.63
C THR A 81 -9.89 -3.62 4.95
N PRO A 82 -10.76 -2.58 5.08
CA PRO A 82 -11.79 -2.14 4.13
C PRO A 82 -11.32 -1.08 3.12
N GLU A 83 -10.15 -0.51 3.29
CA GLU A 83 -9.67 0.64 2.52
C GLU A 83 -9.49 0.30 1.04
N ALA A 84 -9.11 -0.93 0.71
CA ALA A 84 -8.91 -1.36 -0.67
C ALA A 84 -10.21 -1.35 -1.48
N GLU A 85 -11.30 -1.88 -0.92
CA GLU A 85 -12.61 -1.89 -1.56
C GLU A 85 -13.16 -0.46 -1.72
N ILE A 86 -13.02 0.37 -0.69
CA ILE A 86 -13.43 1.78 -0.71
C ILE A 86 -12.65 2.54 -1.81
N PHE A 87 -11.33 2.36 -1.85
CA PHE A 87 -10.45 3.00 -2.82
C PHE A 87 -10.81 2.62 -4.26
N GLU A 88 -10.95 1.31 -4.55
CA GLU A 88 -11.29 0.82 -5.90
C GLU A 88 -12.68 1.29 -6.31
N THR A 89 -13.67 1.27 -5.41
CA THR A 89 -15.03 1.75 -5.69
C THR A 89 -15.02 3.25 -6.00
N CYS A 90 -14.28 4.06 -5.24
CA CYS A 90 -14.14 5.48 -5.50
C CYS A 90 -13.49 5.77 -6.85
N LEU A 91 -12.42 5.03 -7.21
CA LEU A 91 -11.76 5.21 -8.51
C LEU A 91 -12.68 4.89 -9.69
N LEU A 92 -13.48 3.82 -9.60
CA LEU A 92 -14.45 3.46 -10.63
C LEU A 92 -15.56 4.48 -10.80
N ASN A 93 -15.90 5.19 -9.73
CA ASN A 93 -16.87 6.30 -9.76
C ASN A 93 -16.23 7.67 -10.06
N ASN A 94 -14.98 7.70 -10.54
CA ASN A 94 -14.22 8.92 -10.86
C ASN A 94 -14.05 9.89 -9.68
N ILE A 95 -14.13 9.39 -8.44
CA ILE A 95 -13.89 10.18 -7.24
C ILE A 95 -12.38 10.36 -7.09
N LYS A 96 -11.96 11.61 -6.87
CA LYS A 96 -10.56 11.94 -6.64
C LYS A 96 -10.06 11.20 -5.40
N SER A 97 -9.10 10.29 -5.58
CA SER A 97 -8.56 9.47 -4.50
C SER A 97 -7.12 9.87 -4.20
N ILE A 98 -6.85 10.17 -2.94
CA ILE A 98 -5.55 10.59 -2.43
C ILE A 98 -5.16 9.65 -1.29
N GLU A 99 -3.99 9.04 -1.41
CA GLU A 99 -3.34 8.29 -0.34
C GLU A 99 -2.30 9.19 0.32
N TYR A 100 -2.18 9.13 1.66
CA TYR A 100 -1.15 9.82 2.39
C TYR A 100 -0.36 8.87 3.28
N HIS A 101 0.91 9.19 3.47
CA HIS A 101 1.80 8.48 4.38
C HIS A 101 2.71 9.47 5.11
N VAL A 102 3.23 9.04 6.25
CA VAL A 102 4.32 9.76 6.93
C VAL A 102 5.54 9.75 6.01
N ALA A 103 6.16 10.92 5.83
CA ALA A 103 7.40 11.04 5.08
C ALA A 103 8.60 10.51 5.89
N HIS A 104 9.79 10.59 5.32
CA HIS A 104 11.03 10.24 6.02
C HIS A 104 11.26 11.06 7.30
N ARG A 105 10.72 12.27 7.33
CA ARG A 105 10.65 13.11 8.51
C ARG A 105 9.27 13.01 9.10
N SER A 106 9.19 12.75 10.39
CA SER A 106 7.93 12.55 11.12
C SER A 106 6.97 13.74 11.04
N GLU A 107 7.51 14.96 10.87
CA GLU A 107 6.73 16.19 10.75
C GLU A 107 6.14 16.44 9.35
N PHE A 108 6.43 15.58 8.36
CA PHE A 108 5.95 15.72 6.98
C PHE A 108 5.05 14.56 6.56
N LEU A 109 4.05 14.89 5.75
CA LEU A 109 3.21 13.91 5.06
C LEU A 109 3.49 13.96 3.56
N VAL A 110 3.47 12.80 2.94
CA VAL A 110 3.50 12.66 1.48
C VAL A 110 2.11 12.30 1.01
N PHE A 111 1.62 13.00 0.00
CA PHE A 111 0.33 12.75 -0.62
C PHE A 111 0.52 12.29 -2.05
N LYS A 112 -0.19 11.25 -2.46
CA LYS A 112 -0.22 10.78 -3.84
C LYS A 112 -1.64 10.68 -4.34
N LYS A 113 -1.92 11.38 -5.46
CA LYS A 113 -3.20 11.27 -6.16
C LYS A 113 -3.19 10.07 -7.08
N TYR A 114 -4.27 9.30 -7.03
CA TYR A 114 -4.48 8.14 -7.89
C TYR A 114 -5.64 8.32 -8.85
N ASN A 115 -5.56 7.58 -9.93
CA ASN A 115 -6.60 7.37 -10.94
C ASN A 115 -6.47 5.94 -11.49
N LEU A 116 -7.34 5.54 -12.39
CA LEU A 116 -7.35 4.18 -12.97
C LEU A 116 -6.04 3.83 -13.70
N ILE A 117 -5.30 4.82 -14.22
CA ILE A 117 -4.06 4.60 -14.98
C ILE A 117 -2.89 4.31 -14.05
N ASN A 118 -2.79 5.03 -12.92
CA ASN A 118 -1.64 4.94 -12.01
C ASN A 118 -1.91 4.16 -10.72
N LYS A 119 -3.09 3.57 -10.56
CA LYS A 119 -3.50 2.88 -9.32
C LYS A 119 -2.58 1.73 -8.89
N PHE A 120 -1.82 1.15 -9.82
CA PHE A 120 -0.85 0.09 -9.51
C PHE A 120 0.55 0.60 -9.20
N GLN A 121 0.78 1.91 -9.31
CA GLN A 121 2.08 2.47 -8.98
C GLN A 121 2.29 2.45 -7.47
N HIS A 122 3.51 2.11 -7.07
CA HIS A 122 3.90 2.20 -5.67
C HIS A 122 3.74 3.63 -5.16
N PHE A 123 3.36 3.77 -3.90
CA PHE A 123 3.16 5.07 -3.24
C PHE A 123 4.35 6.02 -3.44
N ASN A 124 5.58 5.55 -3.20
CA ASN A 124 6.80 6.35 -3.34
C ASN A 124 7.28 6.54 -4.79
N SER A 125 6.57 6.01 -5.80
CA SER A 125 6.98 6.23 -7.19
C SER A 125 6.69 7.65 -7.64
N LEU A 126 7.66 8.26 -8.32
CA LEU A 126 7.56 9.61 -8.87
C LEU A 126 7.11 9.58 -10.33
N SER A 127 6.33 10.57 -10.74
CA SER A 127 6.00 10.75 -12.15
C SER A 127 7.23 11.11 -12.98
N LYS A 128 7.24 10.75 -14.27
CA LYS A 128 8.32 11.16 -15.19
C LYS A 128 8.55 12.67 -15.18
N ASN A 129 7.48 13.46 -15.08
CA ASN A 129 7.56 14.93 -15.03
C ASN A 129 8.19 15.42 -13.73
N THR A 130 7.81 14.84 -12.59
CA THR A 130 8.43 15.12 -11.29
C THR A 130 9.92 14.81 -11.31
N VAL A 131 10.31 13.65 -11.85
CA VAL A 131 11.74 13.28 -11.98
C VAL A 131 12.49 14.27 -12.87
N LYS A 132 11.91 14.69 -14.03
CA LYS A 132 12.51 15.70 -14.90
C LYS A 132 12.68 17.04 -14.18
N SER A 133 11.69 17.47 -13.39
CA SER A 133 11.76 18.72 -12.63
C SER A 133 12.83 18.67 -11.55
N ILE A 134 12.91 17.56 -10.81
CA ILE A 134 13.94 17.36 -9.77
C ILE A 134 15.35 17.36 -10.39
N LYS A 135 15.55 16.67 -11.53
CA LYS A 135 16.85 16.66 -12.23
C LYS A 135 17.32 18.03 -12.71
N LYS A 136 16.39 18.94 -13.01
CA LYS A 136 16.70 20.31 -13.39
C LYS A 136 17.02 21.22 -12.19
N LYS A 137 16.60 20.84 -10.98
CA LYS A 137 16.84 21.62 -9.78
C LYS A 137 18.33 21.56 -9.40
N LYS A 138 18.98 22.71 -9.35
CA LYS A 138 20.33 22.80 -8.77
C LYS A 138 20.23 22.68 -7.26
N ILE A 139 20.83 21.64 -6.71
CA ILE A 139 20.90 21.41 -5.27
C ILE A 139 22.11 22.19 -4.73
N SER A 140 21.90 23.08 -3.80
CA SER A 140 22.94 23.87 -3.16
C SER A 140 23.88 23.00 -2.30
N LYS A 141 25.09 23.50 -2.03
CA LYS A 141 26.02 22.83 -1.12
C LYS A 141 25.43 22.63 0.28
N SER A 142 24.65 23.61 0.76
CA SER A 142 23.97 23.56 2.05
C SER A 142 22.90 22.46 2.08
N GLU A 143 22.07 22.34 1.03
CA GLU A 143 21.05 21.26 0.93
C GLU A 143 21.71 19.88 0.89
N LYS A 144 22.81 19.73 0.12
CA LYS A 144 23.57 18.47 0.11
C LYS A 144 24.13 18.12 1.49
N LYS A 145 24.71 19.09 2.19
CA LYS A 145 25.25 18.89 3.54
C LYS A 145 24.15 18.41 4.48
N LYS A 146 23.01 19.10 4.53
CA LYS A 146 21.84 18.70 5.35
C LYS A 146 21.36 17.28 5.05
N PHE A 147 21.29 16.92 3.76
CA PHE A 147 20.90 15.56 3.36
C PHE A 147 21.86 14.50 3.87
N PHE A 148 23.17 14.72 3.73
CA PHE A 148 24.17 13.75 4.22
C PHE A 148 24.23 13.70 5.74
N GLU A 149 24.00 14.80 6.43
CA GLU A 149 23.90 14.82 7.91
C GLU A 149 22.70 14.00 8.37
N GLU A 150 21.54 14.13 7.71
CA GLU A 150 20.33 13.37 8.00
C GLU A 150 20.53 11.87 7.73
N LEU A 151 21.12 11.50 6.58
CA LEU A 151 21.45 10.11 6.28
C LEU A 151 22.41 9.52 7.32
N SER A 152 23.46 10.26 7.67
CA SER A 152 24.44 9.82 8.67
C SER A 152 23.78 9.64 10.05
N TYR A 153 22.89 10.54 10.42
CA TYR A 153 22.11 10.42 11.64
C TYR A 153 21.23 9.18 11.64
N CYS A 154 20.45 8.97 10.56
CA CYS A 154 19.61 7.79 10.41
C CYS A 154 20.43 6.50 10.49
N TYR A 155 21.59 6.46 9.83
CA TYR A 155 22.47 5.30 9.80
C TYR A 155 23.13 5.02 11.15
N ASN A 156 23.65 6.06 11.82
CA ASN A 156 24.38 5.92 13.08
C ASN A 156 23.44 5.65 14.25
N GLU A 157 22.28 6.30 14.25
CA GLU A 157 21.28 6.19 15.33
C GLU A 157 20.28 5.04 15.10
N GLY A 158 20.30 4.40 13.92
CA GLY A 158 19.35 3.34 13.55
C GLY A 158 17.91 3.82 13.42
N ARG A 159 17.70 5.11 13.24
CA ARG A 159 16.36 5.71 13.06
C ARG A 159 16.00 5.77 11.57
N TRP A 160 15.46 4.68 11.05
CA TRP A 160 14.90 4.63 9.71
C TRP A 160 13.39 4.79 9.77
N TYR A 161 12.88 5.86 9.22
CA TYR A 161 11.50 6.12 8.73
C TYR A 161 10.32 5.93 9.68
N GLU A 162 10.40 5.10 10.70
CA GLU A 162 9.31 4.80 11.62
C GLU A 162 9.85 4.36 12.99
N GLU A 163 9.01 4.38 14.00
CA GLU A 163 9.33 3.90 15.37
C GLU A 163 9.89 2.48 15.39
N VAL A 164 9.54 1.65 14.38
CA VAL A 164 10.10 0.31 14.20
C VAL A 164 11.62 0.35 14.06
N GLY A 165 12.18 1.40 13.46
CA GLY A 165 13.64 1.59 13.37
C GLY A 165 14.34 1.73 14.71
N THR A 166 13.64 2.16 15.76
CA THR A 166 14.22 2.29 17.11
C THR A 166 14.51 0.94 17.77
N GLN A 167 13.85 -0.13 17.34
CA GLN A 167 14.09 -1.47 17.84
C GLN A 167 15.45 -2.05 17.41
N PHE A 168 16.03 -1.52 16.32
CA PHE A 168 17.36 -1.95 15.83
C PHE A 168 18.53 -1.31 16.61
N LYS A 169 18.28 -0.33 17.48
CA LYS A 169 19.31 0.32 18.30
C LYS A 169 20.10 -0.62 19.20
N LYS A 170 19.55 -1.77 19.58
CA LYS A 170 20.17 -2.69 20.54
C LYS A 170 21.11 -3.73 19.92
N LYS A 171 21.15 -3.88 18.61
CA LYS A 171 22.13 -4.75 17.96
C LYS A 171 23.19 -3.90 17.28
N LYS A 172 24.35 -3.74 17.94
CA LYS A 172 25.57 -3.31 17.23
C LYS A 172 25.79 -4.26 16.05
N ILE A 173 25.37 -3.81 14.87
CA ILE A 173 25.65 -4.54 13.64
C ILE A 173 27.15 -4.57 13.48
N ASN A 174 27.73 -5.76 13.62
CA ASN A 174 29.16 -5.91 13.48
C ASN A 174 29.53 -5.67 12.02
N LYS A 175 30.05 -4.48 11.72
CA LYS A 175 30.42 -4.04 10.35
C LYS A 175 31.24 -5.07 9.57
N LYS A 176 31.98 -5.96 10.28
CA LYS A 176 32.78 -7.02 9.65
C LYS A 176 31.95 -8.16 9.03
N GLN A 177 30.67 -8.31 9.38
CA GLN A 177 29.82 -9.38 8.82
C GLN A 177 29.14 -8.99 7.50
N PHE A 178 28.97 -7.69 7.21
CA PHE A 178 28.30 -7.24 6.00
C PHE A 178 29.21 -7.16 4.76
N PHE A 179 30.51 -7.11 4.94
CA PHE A 179 31.48 -6.95 3.85
C PHE A 179 32.34 -8.21 3.60
N LYS A 180 31.93 -9.37 4.15
CA LYS A 180 32.52 -10.67 3.77
C LYS A 180 31.56 -11.37 2.80
N LYS A 181 31.54 -10.92 1.57
CA LYS A 181 31.24 -11.77 0.39
C LYS A 181 32.02 -11.22 -0.79
#